data_14d83670421ea0575469a29de6797c0c
#
_entry.id   14d83670421ea0575469a29de6797c0c
#
_cell.length_a   1.000
_cell.length_b   1.000
_cell.length_c   1.000
_cell.angle_alpha   90.00
_cell.angle_beta   90.00
_cell.angle_gamma   90.00
#
_symmetry.space_group_name_H-M   'P 1'
#
loop_
_entity.id
_entity.type
_entity.pdbx_description
1 polymer ?
#
loop_
_entity_poly.entity_id
_entity_poly.type
_entity_poly.pdbx_seq_one_letter_code
_entity_poly.pdbx_strand_id
1 'polypeptide(L)'
;MYTIGQISEMFGLPVSTLRYYDKEGLFPHLERTSGIRRFSDREIEALQVIECLKRTGMEIKDIKQFMQWCTEGPATYTSRKELFENRKKALEVQLQALEKNMAMIRFKCWYYDQAIADGNEDRLHEIIPDQLPEEIKALYDLAHS
;
A
#
# COMPACT_ATOMS: atom_id res chain seq x y z
N MET A 1 -15.22 26.98 3.03
CA MET A 1 -15.98 25.80 3.52
C MET A 1 -16.53 24.98 2.38
N TYR A 2 -16.48 23.66 2.51
CA TYR A 2 -16.86 22.73 1.46
C TYR A 2 -17.95 21.77 1.96
N THR A 3 -18.80 21.33 1.06
CA THR A 3 -19.78 20.27 1.34
C THR A 3 -19.11 18.90 1.22
N ILE A 4 -19.73 17.88 1.80
CA ILE A 4 -19.23 16.49 1.67
C ILE A 4 -19.17 16.04 0.20
N GLY A 5 -20.12 16.51 -0.63
CA GLY A 5 -20.10 16.22 -2.07
C GLY A 5 -18.91 16.85 -2.80
N GLN A 6 -18.56 18.09 -2.44
CA GLN A 6 -17.39 18.75 -3.00
C GLN A 6 -16.10 18.03 -2.62
N ILE A 7 -15.96 17.63 -1.35
CA ILE A 7 -14.79 16.88 -0.87
C ILE A 7 -14.72 15.51 -1.58
N SER A 8 -15.85 14.86 -1.75
CA SER A 8 -15.93 13.58 -2.48
C SER A 8 -15.35 13.72 -3.90
N GLU A 9 -15.71 14.78 -4.62
CA GLU A 9 -15.18 15.04 -5.96
C GLU A 9 -13.69 15.37 -5.93
N MET A 10 -13.25 16.21 -4.99
CA MET A 10 -11.85 16.64 -4.88
C MET A 10 -10.90 15.46 -4.66
N PHE A 11 -11.29 14.49 -3.87
CA PHE A 11 -10.46 13.35 -3.50
C PHE A 11 -10.79 12.05 -4.25
N GLY A 12 -11.84 12.05 -5.06
CA GLY A 12 -12.28 10.84 -5.75
C GLY A 12 -12.75 9.75 -4.79
N LEU A 13 -13.31 10.13 -3.65
CA LEU A 13 -13.79 9.21 -2.62
C LEU A 13 -15.31 9.19 -2.56
N PRO A 14 -15.94 8.03 -2.36
CA PRO A 14 -17.38 7.97 -2.10
C PRO A 14 -17.77 8.78 -0.86
N VAL A 15 -18.94 9.40 -0.90
CA VAL A 15 -19.49 10.12 0.25
C VAL A 15 -19.59 9.19 1.48
N SER A 16 -19.92 7.93 1.27
CA SER A 16 -19.98 6.91 2.34
C SER A 16 -18.64 6.73 3.07
N THR A 17 -17.54 6.82 2.35
CA THR A 17 -16.20 6.75 2.95
C THR A 17 -15.93 7.94 3.85
N LEU A 18 -16.32 9.14 3.43
CA LEU A 18 -16.15 10.36 4.22
C LEU A 18 -17.01 10.33 5.48
N ARG A 19 -18.23 9.82 5.38
CA ARG A 19 -19.11 9.62 6.56
C ARG A 19 -18.50 8.61 7.52
N TYR A 20 -17.90 7.55 7.01
CA TYR A 20 -17.20 6.54 7.81
C TYR A 20 -16.04 7.17 8.57
N TYR A 21 -15.22 7.98 7.90
CA TYR A 21 -14.09 8.67 8.54
C TYR A 21 -14.55 9.61 9.65
N ASP A 22 -15.63 10.34 9.42
CA ASP A 22 -16.22 11.20 10.44
C ASP A 22 -16.70 10.39 11.64
N LYS A 23 -17.39 9.28 11.39
CA LYS A 23 -17.88 8.36 12.44
C LYS A 23 -16.71 7.78 13.23
N GLU A 24 -15.60 7.46 12.59
CA GLU A 24 -14.41 6.94 13.26
C GLU A 24 -13.61 8.01 14.01
N GLY A 25 -14.02 9.27 13.92
CA GLY A 25 -13.39 10.36 14.66
C GLY A 25 -12.16 10.96 14.01
N LEU A 26 -12.00 10.78 12.68
CA LEU A 26 -10.87 11.33 11.94
C LEU A 26 -10.99 12.81 11.65
N PHE A 27 -12.16 13.40 11.84
CA PHE A 27 -12.43 14.83 11.70
C PHE A 27 -12.93 15.42 13.01
N PRO A 28 -12.10 15.49 14.08
CA PRO A 28 -12.56 15.87 15.41
C PRO A 28 -13.09 17.31 15.51
N HIS A 29 -12.69 18.17 14.55
CA HIS A 29 -13.08 19.59 14.52
C HIS A 29 -14.10 19.89 13.41
N LEU A 30 -14.71 18.86 12.82
CA LEU A 30 -15.70 19.05 11.76
C LEU A 30 -16.91 19.81 12.27
N GLU A 31 -17.22 20.92 11.60
CA GLU A 31 -18.37 21.74 11.93
C GLU A 31 -19.63 21.25 11.20
N ARG A 32 -20.79 21.55 11.78
CA ARG A 32 -22.09 21.27 11.17
C ARG A 32 -22.95 22.53 11.23
N THR A 33 -23.59 22.86 10.11
CA THR A 33 -24.56 23.93 10.02
C THR A 33 -25.91 23.31 9.73
N SER A 34 -26.86 23.44 10.66
CA SER A 34 -28.19 22.81 10.56
C SER A 34 -28.11 21.32 10.29
N GLY A 35 -27.19 20.61 10.98
CA GLY A 35 -26.97 19.18 10.84
C GLY A 35 -26.14 18.79 9.59
N ILE A 36 -25.78 19.74 8.73
CA ILE A 36 -25.04 19.47 7.51
C ILE A 36 -23.54 19.68 7.76
N ARG A 37 -22.72 18.70 7.37
CA ARG A 37 -21.26 18.73 7.53
C ARG A 37 -20.65 19.88 6.70
N ARG A 38 -19.73 20.62 7.32
CA ARG A 38 -18.96 21.69 6.68
C ARG A 38 -17.48 21.40 6.85
N PHE A 39 -16.81 21.16 5.72
CA PHE A 39 -15.38 20.82 5.68
C PHE A 39 -14.57 22.11 5.46
N SER A 40 -13.55 22.31 6.29
CA SER A 40 -12.59 23.41 6.17
C SER A 40 -11.29 22.90 5.54
N ASP A 41 -10.34 23.83 5.35
CA ASP A 41 -8.98 23.46 4.91
C ASP A 41 -8.30 22.50 5.88
N ARG A 42 -8.65 22.55 7.17
CA ARG A 42 -8.16 21.63 8.19
C ARG A 42 -8.54 20.18 7.88
N GLU A 43 -9.78 19.94 7.47
CA GLU A 43 -10.25 18.61 7.10
C GLU A 43 -9.62 18.16 5.78
N ILE A 44 -9.34 19.08 4.85
CA ILE A 44 -8.62 18.76 3.62
C ILE A 44 -7.20 18.27 3.93
N GLU A 45 -6.47 18.98 4.79
CA GLU A 45 -5.13 18.57 5.23
C GLU A 45 -5.16 17.20 5.93
N ALA A 46 -6.13 17.01 6.83
CA ALA A 46 -6.33 15.74 7.53
C ALA A 46 -6.58 14.62 6.52
N LEU A 47 -7.42 14.86 5.53
CA LEU A 47 -7.77 13.86 4.52
C LEU A 47 -6.58 13.51 3.62
N GLN A 48 -5.72 14.48 3.30
CA GLN A 48 -4.47 14.22 2.57
C GLN A 48 -3.57 13.25 3.33
N VAL A 49 -3.43 13.45 4.64
CA VAL A 49 -2.66 12.55 5.52
C VAL A 49 -3.29 11.17 5.57
N ILE A 50 -4.59 11.09 5.79
CA ILE A 50 -5.35 9.83 5.87
C ILE A 50 -5.13 9.01 4.59
N GLU A 51 -5.34 9.62 3.43
CA GLU A 51 -5.20 8.92 2.15
C GLU A 51 -3.75 8.50 1.87
N CYS A 52 -2.79 9.32 2.25
CA CYS A 52 -1.37 8.99 2.13
C CYS A 52 -1.02 7.74 2.95
N LEU A 53 -1.43 7.69 4.21
CA LEU A 53 -1.14 6.57 5.10
C LEU A 53 -1.92 5.31 4.72
N LYS A 54 -3.16 5.48 4.28
CA LYS A 54 -3.98 4.37 3.77
C LYS A 54 -3.32 3.64 2.61
N ARG A 55 -2.67 4.37 1.71
CA ARG A 55 -1.95 3.76 0.58
C ARG A 55 -0.83 2.83 1.01
N THR A 56 -0.25 3.05 2.19
CA THR A 56 0.76 2.14 2.75
C THR A 56 0.16 0.89 3.38
N GLY A 57 -1.18 0.77 3.39
CA GLY A 57 -1.89 -0.32 4.03
C GLY A 57 -2.09 -0.14 5.53
N MET A 58 -1.84 1.06 6.06
CA MET A 58 -2.07 1.34 7.48
C MET A 58 -3.57 1.31 7.78
N GLU A 59 -3.94 0.65 8.87
CA GLU A 59 -5.33 0.56 9.30
C GLU A 59 -5.85 1.90 9.84
N ILE A 60 -7.16 2.12 9.73
CA ILE A 60 -7.81 3.37 10.17
C ILE A 60 -7.54 3.65 11.65
N LYS A 61 -7.55 2.63 12.50
CA LYS A 61 -7.26 2.79 13.94
C LYS A 61 -5.86 3.36 14.18
N ASP A 62 -4.87 2.94 13.40
CA ASP A 62 -3.49 3.39 13.52
C ASP A 62 -3.31 4.81 12.95
N ILE A 63 -4.01 5.12 11.87
CA ILE A 63 -4.05 6.48 11.30
C ILE A 63 -4.63 7.45 12.33
N LYS A 64 -5.74 7.08 12.96
CA LYS A 64 -6.37 7.86 14.02
C LYS A 64 -5.40 8.09 15.18
N GLN A 65 -4.72 7.04 15.64
CA GLN A 65 -3.75 7.14 16.72
C GLN A 65 -2.59 8.07 16.34
N PHE A 66 -2.07 7.95 15.12
CA PHE A 66 -1.02 8.85 14.62
C PHE A 66 -1.47 10.31 14.64
N MET A 67 -2.66 10.60 14.15
CA MET A 67 -3.20 11.96 14.13
C MET A 67 -3.40 12.51 15.53
N GLN A 68 -3.84 11.67 16.48
CA GLN A 68 -3.94 12.00 17.89
C GLN A 68 -2.59 12.38 18.47
N TRP A 69 -1.55 11.58 18.21
CA TRP A 69 -0.18 11.86 18.66
C TRP A 69 0.35 13.18 18.10
N CYS A 70 -0.02 13.53 16.86
CA CYS A 70 0.39 14.80 16.27
C CYS A 70 -0.13 16.00 17.06
N THR A 71 -1.28 15.89 17.72
CA THR A 71 -1.82 16.93 18.56
C THR A 71 -1.14 17.01 19.94
N GLU A 72 -0.52 15.93 20.37
CA GLU A 72 0.14 15.82 21.68
C GLU A 72 1.59 16.31 21.69
N GLY A 73 2.20 16.52 20.51
CA GLY A 73 3.50 17.13 20.35
C GLY A 73 4.69 16.19 20.53
N PRO A 74 5.88 16.75 20.86
CA PRO A 74 7.17 16.01 20.82
C PRO A 74 7.25 14.77 21.70
N ALA A 75 6.49 14.70 22.78
CA ALA A 75 6.48 13.54 23.67
C ALA A 75 6.06 12.25 22.95
N THR A 76 5.41 12.35 21.77
CA THR A 76 4.93 11.22 21.00
C THR A 76 5.81 10.86 19.79
N TYR A 77 6.95 11.53 19.60
CA TYR A 77 7.82 11.27 18.45
C TYR A 77 8.30 9.84 18.37
N THR A 78 8.70 9.26 19.47
CA THR A 78 9.18 7.87 19.53
C THR A 78 8.07 6.91 19.12
N SER A 79 6.86 7.11 19.65
CA SER A 79 5.68 6.30 19.30
C SER A 79 5.31 6.43 17.82
N ARG A 80 5.38 7.65 17.27
CA ARG A 80 5.11 7.88 15.86
C ARG A 80 6.12 7.16 14.97
N LYS A 81 7.40 7.25 15.31
CA LYS A 81 8.48 6.57 14.59
C LYS A 81 8.29 5.06 14.62
N GLU A 82 7.98 4.50 15.78
CA GLU A 82 7.74 3.06 15.94
C GLU A 82 6.59 2.56 15.08
N LEU A 83 5.51 3.32 14.98
CA LEU A 83 4.38 3.01 14.11
C LEU A 83 4.82 2.88 12.65
N PHE A 84 5.61 3.84 12.16
CA PHE A 84 6.11 3.81 10.78
C PHE A 84 7.14 2.69 10.57
N GLU A 85 8.01 2.42 11.53
CA GLU A 85 8.96 1.31 11.42
C GLU A 85 8.26 -0.04 11.35
N ASN A 86 7.20 -0.23 12.13
CA ASN A 86 6.40 -1.45 12.07
C ASN A 86 5.72 -1.60 10.71
N ARG A 87 5.19 -0.50 10.14
CA ARG A 87 4.58 -0.54 8.81
C ARG A 87 5.62 -0.80 7.72
N LYS A 88 6.82 -0.22 7.85
CA LYS A 88 7.95 -0.47 6.96
C LYS A 88 8.32 -1.95 6.91
N LYS A 89 8.44 -2.59 8.08
CA LYS A 89 8.73 -4.05 8.15
C LYS A 89 7.67 -4.88 7.44
N ALA A 90 6.39 -4.54 7.63
CA ALA A 90 5.29 -5.23 6.98
C ALA A 90 5.36 -5.07 5.45
N LEU A 91 5.67 -3.87 4.97
CA LEU A 91 5.84 -3.60 3.54
C LEU A 91 7.06 -4.32 2.95
N GLU A 92 8.16 -4.41 3.69
CA GLU A 92 9.35 -5.16 3.27
C GLU A 92 9.03 -6.63 3.02
N VAL A 93 8.23 -7.24 3.89
CA VAL A 93 7.76 -8.63 3.72
C VAL A 93 6.91 -8.77 2.45
N GLN A 94 5.97 -7.84 2.23
CA GLN A 94 5.13 -7.84 1.04
C GLN A 94 5.96 -7.64 -0.23
N LEU A 95 6.94 -6.74 -0.18
CA LEU A 95 7.82 -6.47 -1.31
C LEU A 95 8.64 -7.70 -1.69
N GLN A 96 9.21 -8.39 -0.70
CA GLN A 96 9.95 -9.63 -0.94
C GLN A 96 9.08 -10.72 -1.58
N ALA A 97 7.84 -10.85 -1.11
CA ALA A 97 6.89 -11.82 -1.71
C ALA A 97 6.60 -11.48 -3.17
N LEU A 98 6.40 -10.19 -3.48
CA LEU A 98 6.19 -9.72 -4.85
C LEU A 98 7.43 -9.94 -5.74
N GLU A 99 8.62 -9.73 -5.21
CA GLU A 99 9.88 -9.96 -5.92
C GLU A 99 10.03 -11.43 -6.32
N LYS A 100 9.69 -12.36 -5.41
CA LYS A 100 9.70 -13.79 -5.71
C LYS A 100 8.69 -14.15 -6.78
N ASN A 101 7.49 -13.61 -6.71
CA ASN A 101 6.45 -13.82 -7.71
C ASN A 101 6.89 -13.26 -9.07
N MET A 102 7.48 -12.09 -9.10
CA MET A 102 7.99 -11.50 -10.32
C MET A 102 9.10 -12.35 -10.93
N ALA A 103 10.01 -12.88 -10.10
CA ALA A 103 11.07 -13.77 -10.55
C ALA A 103 10.49 -15.03 -11.22
N MET A 104 9.44 -15.61 -10.64
CA MET A 104 8.75 -16.76 -11.23
C MET A 104 8.16 -16.41 -12.60
N ILE A 105 7.49 -15.27 -12.72
CA ILE A 105 6.88 -14.85 -13.99
C ILE A 105 7.97 -14.58 -15.04
N ARG A 106 9.05 -13.90 -14.67
CA ARG A 106 10.18 -13.66 -15.58
C ARG A 106 10.83 -14.96 -16.05
N PHE A 107 10.97 -15.92 -15.14
CA PHE A 107 11.47 -17.26 -15.49
C PHE A 107 10.54 -17.94 -16.50
N LYS A 108 9.22 -17.89 -16.27
CA LYS A 108 8.25 -18.51 -17.19
C LYS A 108 8.25 -17.84 -18.58
N CYS A 109 8.41 -16.53 -18.64
CA CYS A 109 8.56 -15.81 -19.91
C CYS A 109 9.77 -16.32 -20.69
N TRP A 110 10.93 -16.42 -20.03
CA TRP A 110 12.12 -16.98 -20.64
C TRP A 110 11.89 -18.45 -21.08
N TYR A 111 11.31 -19.24 -20.20
CA TYR A 111 11.02 -20.66 -20.44
C TYR A 111 10.23 -20.85 -21.74
N TYR A 112 9.14 -20.12 -21.89
CA TYR A 112 8.29 -20.28 -23.07
C TYR A 112 8.87 -19.64 -24.33
N ASP A 113 9.72 -18.62 -24.23
CA ASP A 113 10.49 -18.14 -25.36
C ASP A 113 11.41 -19.27 -25.89
N GLN A 114 12.03 -20.02 -25.00
CA GLN A 114 12.87 -21.17 -25.36
C GLN A 114 12.05 -22.32 -25.96
N ALA A 115 10.93 -22.65 -25.32
CA ALA A 115 10.05 -23.72 -25.79
C ALA A 115 9.48 -23.42 -27.20
N ILE A 116 9.13 -22.16 -27.46
CA ILE A 116 8.66 -21.71 -28.79
C ILE A 116 9.80 -21.88 -29.82
N ALA A 117 11.01 -21.45 -29.48
CA ALA A 117 12.16 -21.56 -30.37
C ALA A 117 12.52 -23.01 -30.65
N ASP A 118 12.46 -23.89 -29.66
CA ASP A 118 12.79 -25.31 -29.79
C ASP A 118 11.65 -26.13 -30.42
N GLY A 119 10.42 -25.69 -30.28
CA GLY A 119 9.23 -26.41 -30.70
C GLY A 119 8.80 -27.55 -29.75
N ASN A 120 9.50 -27.71 -28.61
CA ASN A 120 9.18 -28.66 -27.52
C ASN A 120 9.94 -28.25 -26.25
N GLU A 121 9.74 -28.96 -25.16
CA GLU A 121 10.30 -28.65 -23.85
C GLU A 121 11.42 -29.60 -23.40
N ASP A 122 11.88 -30.50 -24.28
CA ASP A 122 12.82 -31.57 -23.91
C ASP A 122 14.13 -31.04 -23.34
N ARG A 123 14.78 -30.09 -24.05
CA ARG A 123 16.02 -29.47 -23.59
C ARG A 123 15.85 -28.73 -22.26
N LEU A 124 14.72 -28.05 -22.09
CA LEU A 124 14.42 -27.31 -20.86
C LEU A 124 14.31 -28.23 -19.66
N HIS A 125 13.68 -29.39 -19.81
CA HIS A 125 13.59 -30.38 -18.73
C HIS A 125 14.97 -30.93 -18.34
N GLU A 126 15.90 -31.01 -19.26
CA GLU A 126 17.24 -31.49 -18.99
C GLU A 126 18.12 -30.47 -18.26
N ILE A 127 17.96 -29.15 -18.57
CA ILE A 127 18.82 -28.09 -18.01
C ILE A 127 18.28 -27.48 -16.71
N ILE A 128 17.04 -27.70 -16.35
CA ILE A 128 16.46 -27.21 -15.11
C ILE A 128 16.66 -28.28 -14.02
N PRO A 129 17.12 -27.89 -12.80
CA PRO A 129 17.42 -26.54 -12.33
C PRO A 129 18.89 -26.12 -12.45
N ASP A 130 19.82 -27.02 -12.74
CA ASP A 130 21.25 -26.79 -12.48
C ASP A 130 22.04 -26.22 -13.65
N GLN A 131 21.53 -26.30 -14.86
CA GLN A 131 22.24 -25.93 -16.09
C GLN A 131 21.62 -24.73 -16.79
N LEU A 132 20.92 -23.87 -16.04
CA LEU A 132 20.33 -22.65 -16.55
C LEU A 132 21.40 -21.56 -16.78
N PRO A 133 21.19 -20.64 -17.73
CA PRO A 133 22.04 -19.45 -17.83
C PRO A 133 22.07 -18.71 -16.50
N GLU A 134 23.17 -18.04 -16.19
CA GLU A 134 23.41 -17.42 -14.89
C GLU A 134 22.27 -16.50 -14.44
N GLU A 135 21.82 -15.59 -15.32
CA GLU A 135 20.73 -14.65 -15.01
C GLU A 135 19.40 -15.37 -14.75
N ILE A 136 19.14 -16.44 -15.50
CA ILE A 136 17.91 -17.22 -15.39
C ILE A 136 17.95 -18.10 -14.15
N LYS A 137 19.11 -18.63 -13.81
CA LYS A 137 19.32 -19.37 -12.57
C LYS A 137 19.01 -18.51 -11.35
N ALA A 138 19.43 -17.25 -11.36
CA ALA A 138 19.13 -16.30 -10.29
C ALA A 138 17.63 -16.10 -10.12
N LEU A 139 16.87 -15.98 -11.22
CA LEU A 139 15.41 -15.88 -11.18
C LEU A 139 14.78 -17.16 -10.61
N TYR A 140 15.24 -18.30 -11.06
CA TYR A 140 14.74 -19.60 -10.59
C TYR A 140 14.98 -19.76 -9.09
N ASP A 141 16.18 -19.47 -8.62
CA ASP A 141 16.55 -19.61 -7.21
C ASP A 141 15.74 -18.64 -6.32
N LEU A 142 15.58 -17.40 -6.76
CA LEU A 142 14.78 -16.41 -6.02
C LEU A 142 13.32 -16.85 -5.93
N ALA A 143 12.76 -17.35 -7.02
CA ALA A 143 11.37 -17.81 -7.07
C ALA A 143 11.11 -19.01 -6.12
N HIS A 144 12.13 -19.83 -5.88
CA HIS A 144 12.02 -21.03 -5.05
C HIS A 144 12.64 -20.88 -3.65
N SER A 145 13.05 -19.67 -3.28
CA SER A 145 13.66 -19.39 -1.96
C SER A 145 12.66 -19.30 -0.82
#